data_14e1fce3c001534e0ef9eb4fedb7aa01
#
_entry.id   14e1fce3c001534e0ef9eb4fedb7aa01
#
_cell.length_a   1.000
_cell.length_b   1.000
_cell.length_c   1.000
_cell.angle_alpha   90.00
_cell.angle_beta   90.00
_cell.angle_gamma   90.00
#
_symmetry.space_group_name_H-M   'P 1'
#
loop_
_entity.id
_entity.type
_entity.pdbx_description
1 polymer ?
#
loop_
_entity_poly.entity_id
_entity_poly.type
_entity_poly.pdbx_seq_one_letter_code
_entity_poly.pdbx_strand_id
1 'polypeptide(L)'
;MDAGWETAVETVLGFHLQAVCVSGFSDLAREIEALESGNLALFDTSAGAVAAGVLENSLQQRVRAPWPIEGLFSGVRTAGMFAEALALRERLGPGESIITPEGIWLGRNWLRLNRESAATSGVLEREQEIRLLAEDVVLQEQHTGELTAAVAAGRD
;
A
#
# COMPACT_ATOMS: atom_id res chain seq x y z
N MET A 1 0.69 -2.27 7.58
CA MET A 1 1.45 -1.12 7.09
C MET A 1 1.74 -0.20 8.27
N ASP A 2 2.92 0.42 8.30
CA ASP A 2 3.26 1.37 9.36
C ASP A 2 2.46 2.66 9.15
N ALA A 3 1.89 3.21 10.23
CA ALA A 3 1.11 4.44 10.18
C ALA A 3 1.95 5.64 9.70
N GLY A 4 1.36 6.50 8.88
CA GLY A 4 2.01 7.68 8.31
C GLY A 4 2.80 7.42 7.02
N TRP A 5 2.78 6.20 6.48
CA TRP A 5 3.43 5.83 5.22
C TRP A 5 2.43 5.54 4.08
N GLU A 6 1.15 5.76 4.32
CA GLU A 6 0.06 5.49 3.38
C GLU A 6 0.27 6.21 2.05
N THR A 7 0.48 7.52 2.10
CA THR A 7 0.73 8.34 0.92
C THR A 7 1.98 7.92 0.15
N ALA A 8 3.04 7.53 0.85
CA ALA A 8 4.26 7.02 0.22
C ALA A 8 3.99 5.72 -0.54
N VAL A 9 3.30 4.78 0.09
CA VAL A 9 2.95 3.49 -0.51
C VAL A 9 2.02 3.69 -1.71
N GLU A 10 0.99 4.54 -1.59
CA GLU A 10 0.10 4.90 -2.70
C GLU A 10 0.86 5.54 -3.87
N THR A 11 1.81 6.42 -3.57
CA THR A 11 2.62 7.09 -4.60
C THR A 11 3.47 6.09 -5.38
N VAL A 12 4.08 5.11 -4.70
CA VAL A 12 4.92 4.09 -5.35
C VAL A 12 4.07 3.08 -6.10
N LEU A 13 3.00 2.59 -5.51
CA LEU A 13 2.10 1.64 -6.16
C LEU A 13 1.39 2.26 -7.37
N GLY A 14 0.94 3.51 -7.24
CA GLY A 14 0.28 4.23 -8.33
C GLY A 14 -0.85 3.40 -8.95
N PHE A 15 -0.73 3.11 -10.25
CA PHE A 15 -1.72 2.34 -10.99
C PHE A 15 -1.90 0.89 -10.48
N HIS A 16 -0.89 0.30 -9.84
CA HIS A 16 -0.99 -1.05 -9.26
C HIS A 16 -1.98 -1.15 -8.09
N LEU A 17 -2.40 -0.04 -7.50
CA LEU A 17 -3.48 -0.04 -6.50
C LEU A 17 -4.82 -0.53 -7.06
N GLN A 18 -5.01 -0.42 -8.37
CA GLN A 18 -6.21 -0.86 -9.09
C GLN A 18 -5.99 -2.21 -9.78
N ALA A 19 -4.89 -2.88 -9.51
CA ALA A 19 -4.58 -4.15 -10.16
C ALA A 19 -5.58 -5.24 -9.76
N VAL A 20 -6.02 -5.99 -10.76
CA VAL A 20 -6.83 -7.19 -10.55
C VAL A 20 -5.91 -8.34 -10.14
N CYS A 21 -6.20 -8.96 -9.01
CA CYS A 21 -5.47 -10.13 -8.55
C CYS A 21 -5.85 -11.37 -9.35
N VAL A 22 -4.86 -12.06 -9.88
CA VAL A 22 -5.04 -13.28 -10.68
C VAL A 22 -4.09 -14.39 -10.19
N SER A 23 -4.37 -15.62 -10.57
CA SER A 23 -3.51 -16.77 -10.28
C SER A 23 -2.74 -17.17 -11.54
N GLY A 24 -1.76 -16.35 -11.93
CA GLY A 24 -0.96 -16.53 -13.13
C GLY A 24 -1.46 -15.76 -14.34
N PHE A 25 -0.56 -15.49 -15.29
CA PHE A 25 -0.86 -14.74 -16.51
C PHE A 25 -1.09 -15.63 -17.74
N SER A 26 -0.66 -16.89 -17.69
CA SER A 26 -0.65 -17.77 -18.85
C SER A 26 -2.04 -18.04 -19.43
N ASP A 27 -3.04 -18.18 -18.55
CA ASP A 27 -4.42 -18.46 -18.97
C ASP A 27 -5.12 -17.22 -19.53
N LEU A 28 -4.56 -16.03 -19.28
CA LEU A 28 -5.10 -14.74 -19.71
C LEU A 28 -4.39 -14.17 -20.95
N ALA A 29 -3.43 -14.90 -21.51
CA ALA A 29 -2.58 -14.38 -22.58
C ALA A 29 -3.38 -13.89 -23.80
N ARG A 30 -4.42 -14.63 -24.20
CA ARG A 30 -5.26 -14.27 -25.35
C ARG A 30 -6.09 -13.02 -25.10
N GLU A 31 -6.66 -12.91 -23.91
CA GLU A 31 -7.46 -11.78 -23.46
C GLU A 31 -6.63 -10.50 -23.36
N ILE A 32 -5.39 -10.65 -22.86
CA ILE A 32 -4.42 -9.54 -22.77
C ILE A 32 -4.01 -9.07 -24.17
N GLU A 33 -3.70 -10.00 -25.09
CA GLU A 33 -3.35 -9.67 -26.46
C GLU A 33 -4.51 -9.07 -27.26
N ALA A 34 -5.75 -9.42 -26.92
CA ALA A 34 -6.96 -8.89 -27.55
C ALA A 34 -7.38 -7.51 -27.02
N LEU A 35 -6.70 -6.96 -26.04
CA LEU A 35 -7.02 -5.65 -25.48
C LEU A 35 -6.63 -4.53 -26.44
N GLU A 36 -7.60 -4.02 -27.21
CA GLU A 36 -7.36 -2.99 -28.22
C GLU A 36 -7.14 -1.58 -27.63
N SER A 37 -7.66 -1.31 -26.43
CA SER A 37 -7.56 0.00 -25.79
C SER A 37 -7.75 -0.10 -24.27
N GLY A 38 -7.28 0.91 -23.53
CA GLY A 38 -7.40 0.99 -22.09
C GLY A 38 -6.10 0.65 -21.37
N ASN A 39 -6.16 0.70 -20.03
CA ASN A 39 -5.07 0.35 -19.14
C ASN A 39 -5.49 -0.83 -18.27
N LEU A 40 -4.66 -1.85 -18.20
CA LEU A 40 -4.88 -3.03 -17.38
C LEU A 40 -3.67 -3.23 -16.48
N ALA A 41 -3.91 -3.34 -15.17
CA ALA A 41 -2.93 -3.82 -14.21
C ALA A 41 -3.39 -5.16 -13.67
N LEU A 42 -2.50 -6.13 -13.70
CA LEU A 42 -2.73 -7.45 -13.11
C LEU A 42 -1.65 -7.70 -12.06
N PHE A 43 -2.03 -8.36 -10.98
CA PHE A 43 -1.10 -8.81 -9.95
C PHE A 43 -1.23 -10.33 -9.79
N ASP A 44 -0.15 -11.05 -10.06
CA ASP A 44 -0.10 -12.50 -9.90
C ASP A 44 0.14 -12.87 -8.44
N THR A 45 -0.90 -13.39 -7.79
CA THR A 45 -0.84 -13.83 -6.40
C THR A 45 -0.20 -15.20 -6.22
N SER A 46 0.00 -15.95 -7.30
CA SER A 46 0.63 -17.28 -7.31
C SER A 46 2.15 -17.22 -7.49
N ALA A 47 2.67 -16.07 -7.93
CA ALA A 47 4.10 -15.88 -8.09
C ALA A 47 4.80 -16.03 -6.74
N GLY A 48 5.86 -16.83 -6.69
CA GLY A 48 6.69 -16.99 -5.50
C GLY A 48 7.39 -15.69 -5.11
N ALA A 49 7.69 -15.52 -3.82
CA ALA A 49 8.47 -14.41 -3.34
C ALA A 49 9.85 -14.38 -4.04
N VAL A 50 10.18 -13.25 -4.64
CA VAL A 50 11.52 -13.00 -5.16
C VAL A 50 12.40 -12.65 -3.97
N ALA A 51 13.50 -13.37 -3.76
CA ALA A 51 14.50 -13.02 -2.76
C ALA A 51 15.20 -11.71 -3.19
N ALA A 52 14.55 -10.57 -2.97
CA ALA A 52 15.18 -9.28 -3.09
C ALA A 52 16.01 -9.01 -1.85
N GLY A 53 17.24 -8.59 -2.02
CA GLY A 53 18.07 -8.12 -0.89
C GLY A 53 17.32 -6.98 -0.20
N VAL A 54 17.01 -7.15 1.08
CA VAL A 54 16.32 -6.11 1.85
C VAL A 54 17.31 -4.96 2.06
N LEU A 55 17.05 -3.83 1.42
CA LEU A 55 17.81 -2.60 1.66
C LEU A 55 17.48 -2.06 3.05
N GLU A 56 18.49 -1.55 3.74
CA GLU A 56 18.26 -0.79 4.98
C GLU A 56 17.36 0.42 4.69
N ASN A 57 16.40 0.69 5.56
CA ASN A 57 15.40 1.74 5.39
C ASN A 57 14.60 1.63 4.07
N SER A 58 14.21 0.44 3.69
CA SER A 58 13.38 0.18 2.52
C SER A 58 11.90 0.42 2.83
N LEU A 59 11.16 0.94 1.84
CA LEU A 59 9.70 1.06 1.93
C LEU A 59 9.04 -0.32 2.12
N GLN A 60 9.61 -1.37 1.57
CA GLN A 60 9.17 -2.74 1.75
C GLN A 60 9.03 -3.14 3.24
N GLN A 61 9.92 -2.66 4.12
CA GLN A 61 9.88 -2.97 5.55
C GLN A 61 8.66 -2.33 6.26
N ARG A 62 8.04 -1.32 5.65
CA ARG A 62 6.88 -0.60 6.17
C ARG A 62 5.55 -1.22 5.75
N VAL A 63 5.58 -2.15 4.79
CA VAL A 63 4.37 -2.75 4.21
C VAL A 63 4.31 -4.23 4.55
N ARG A 64 3.12 -4.69 4.95
CA ARG A 64 2.82 -6.11 5.13
C ARG A 64 1.63 -6.46 4.26
N ALA A 65 1.80 -7.46 3.41
CA ALA A 65 0.75 -7.96 2.53
C ALA A 65 0.72 -9.50 2.59
N PRO A 66 -0.42 -10.11 2.30
CA PRO A 66 -0.54 -11.56 2.22
C PRO A 66 0.12 -12.16 0.97
N TRP A 67 0.52 -11.32 0.02
CA TRP A 67 1.14 -11.70 -1.26
C TRP A 67 2.55 -11.14 -1.37
N PRO A 68 3.41 -11.72 -2.22
CA PRO A 68 4.77 -11.25 -2.46
C PRO A 68 4.77 -9.95 -3.28
N ILE A 69 4.70 -8.81 -2.59
CA ILE A 69 4.73 -7.48 -3.20
C ILE A 69 6.12 -6.84 -3.24
N GLU A 70 7.13 -7.58 -2.83
CA GLU A 70 8.51 -7.09 -2.66
C GLU A 70 9.05 -6.48 -3.95
N GLY A 71 8.71 -7.07 -5.09
CA GLY A 71 9.14 -6.57 -6.40
C GLY A 71 8.65 -5.16 -6.72
N LEU A 72 7.48 -4.76 -6.19
CA LEU A 72 6.92 -3.42 -6.42
C LEU A 72 7.65 -2.33 -5.62
N PHE A 73 8.32 -2.69 -4.54
CA PHE A 73 9.06 -1.77 -3.67
C PHE A 73 10.58 -1.93 -3.78
N SER A 74 11.05 -2.78 -4.69
CA SER A 74 12.47 -3.02 -4.88
C SER A 74 13.21 -1.73 -5.20
N GLY A 75 14.31 -1.47 -4.49
CA GLY A 75 15.11 -0.26 -4.69
C GLY A 75 14.50 1.03 -4.11
N VAL A 76 13.33 0.99 -3.46
CA VAL A 76 12.72 2.18 -2.85
C VAL A 76 13.14 2.29 -1.39
N ARG A 77 13.98 3.27 -1.08
CA ARG A 77 14.40 3.64 0.28
C ARG A 77 13.42 4.63 0.89
N THR A 78 13.47 4.77 2.20
CA THR A 78 12.65 5.73 2.94
C THR A 78 13.53 6.80 3.58
N ALA A 79 13.02 8.04 3.62
CA ALA A 79 13.58 9.15 4.39
C ALA A 79 12.45 9.82 5.17
N GLY A 80 12.73 10.29 6.38
CA GLY A 80 11.74 10.90 7.24
C GLY A 80 11.28 12.28 6.78
N MET A 81 12.11 12.99 6.00
CA MET A 81 11.80 14.31 5.48
C MET A 81 12.54 14.59 4.16
N PHE A 82 12.06 15.55 3.41
CA PHE A 82 12.62 15.89 2.10
C PHE A 82 14.10 16.31 2.14
N ALA A 83 14.54 17.04 3.16
CA ALA A 83 15.94 17.43 3.32
C ALA A 83 16.87 16.22 3.46
N GLU A 84 16.45 15.21 4.20
CA GLU A 84 17.16 13.94 4.34
C GLU A 84 17.22 13.19 3.00
N ALA A 85 16.08 13.12 2.30
CA ALA A 85 16.02 12.49 0.98
C ALA A 85 16.97 13.14 -0.02
N LEU A 86 17.08 14.47 -0.02
CA LEU A 86 18.04 15.21 -0.86
C LEU A 86 19.50 14.89 -0.50
N ALA A 87 19.82 14.78 0.78
CA ALA A 87 21.17 14.46 1.23
C ALA A 87 21.58 13.02 0.84
N LEU A 88 20.63 12.09 0.85
CA LEU A 88 20.86 10.69 0.49
C LEU A 88 20.88 10.46 -1.04
N ARG A 89 20.30 11.36 -1.82
CA ARG A 89 20.14 11.21 -3.29
C ARG A 89 21.44 10.88 -4.02
N GLU A 90 22.54 11.50 -3.62
CA GLU A 90 23.84 11.31 -4.30
C GLU A 90 24.44 9.92 -4.08
N ARG A 91 23.97 9.22 -3.04
CA ARG A 91 24.40 7.86 -2.68
C ARG A 91 23.56 6.75 -3.31
N LEU A 92 22.51 7.13 -4.06
CA LEU A 92 21.66 6.17 -4.73
C LEU A 92 22.40 5.42 -5.82
N GLY A 93 22.28 4.11 -5.81
CA GLY A 93 22.71 3.23 -6.86
C GLY A 93 21.76 3.23 -8.07
N PRO A 94 22.13 2.55 -9.15
CA PRO A 94 21.26 2.36 -10.31
C PRO A 94 19.94 1.67 -9.89
N GLY A 95 18.80 2.25 -10.30
CA GLY A 95 17.47 1.70 -9.97
C GLY A 95 16.99 2.01 -8.55
N GLU A 96 17.80 2.64 -7.72
CA GLU A 96 17.35 3.06 -6.38
C GLU A 96 16.65 4.43 -6.41
N SER A 97 15.74 4.61 -5.50
CA SER A 97 14.99 5.85 -5.28
C SER A 97 14.69 6.04 -3.78
N ILE A 98 14.25 7.23 -3.40
CA ILE A 98 13.90 7.56 -2.01
C ILE A 98 12.51 8.16 -2.00
N ILE A 99 11.71 7.79 -1.01
CA ILE A 99 10.38 8.37 -0.80
C ILE A 99 10.24 8.86 0.65
N THR A 100 9.52 9.97 0.80
CA THR A 100 9.14 10.51 2.13
C THR A 100 7.70 10.15 2.47
N PRO A 101 7.29 10.22 3.75
CA PRO A 101 5.92 9.97 4.17
C PRO A 101 4.89 10.82 3.42
N GLU A 102 5.23 12.06 3.06
CA GLU A 102 4.36 12.98 2.32
C GLU A 102 4.25 12.64 0.82
N GLY A 103 4.85 11.53 0.36
CA GLY A 103 4.80 11.09 -1.02
C GLY A 103 5.74 11.84 -1.97
N ILE A 104 6.77 12.55 -1.47
CA ILE A 104 7.82 13.11 -2.31
C ILE A 104 8.76 11.97 -2.69
N TRP A 105 8.75 11.60 -3.96
CA TRP A 105 9.52 10.47 -4.49
C TRP A 105 10.59 10.94 -5.46
N LEU A 106 11.84 10.62 -5.19
CA LEU A 106 12.96 11.08 -5.99
C LEU A 106 13.99 9.97 -6.27
N GLY A 107 14.52 10.01 -7.46
CA GLY A 107 15.70 9.28 -7.86
C GLY A 107 16.88 10.22 -8.00
N ARG A 108 17.97 9.72 -8.57
CA ARG A 108 19.20 10.50 -8.72
C ARG A 108 19.03 11.77 -9.59
N ASN A 109 18.17 11.68 -10.62
CA ASN A 109 18.00 12.75 -11.63
C ASN A 109 16.53 13.12 -11.88
N TRP A 110 15.60 12.64 -11.05
CA TRP A 110 14.18 12.93 -11.18
C TRP A 110 13.54 13.11 -9.81
N LEU A 111 12.42 13.83 -9.79
CA LEU A 111 11.56 14.01 -8.63
C LEU A 111 10.11 13.92 -9.08
N ARG A 112 9.30 13.17 -8.34
CA ARG A 112 7.86 13.09 -8.49
C ARG A 112 7.19 13.53 -7.20
N LEU A 113 6.26 14.45 -7.33
CA LEU A 113 5.38 14.89 -6.26
C LEU A 113 3.97 14.87 -6.80
N ASN A 114 3.11 14.07 -6.21
CA ASN A 114 1.68 14.11 -6.49
C ASN A 114 0.99 14.74 -5.30
N ARG A 115 0.33 15.88 -5.53
CA ARG A 115 -0.53 16.57 -4.59
C ARG A 115 -1.95 16.63 -5.14
N GLU A 116 -2.40 15.56 -5.79
CA GLU A 116 -3.78 15.47 -6.21
C GLU A 116 -4.69 15.53 -4.98
N SER A 117 -5.79 16.28 -5.14
CA SER A 117 -6.75 16.54 -4.07
C SER A 117 -7.24 15.24 -3.44
N ALA A 118 -7.59 15.31 -2.17
CA ALA A 118 -8.04 14.22 -1.30
C ALA A 118 -9.16 13.29 -1.85
N ALA A 119 -9.64 13.53 -3.06
CA ALA A 119 -10.63 12.68 -3.72
C ALA A 119 -10.04 11.41 -4.36
N THR A 120 -8.75 11.43 -4.73
CA THR A 120 -8.07 10.31 -5.41
C THR A 120 -6.94 9.71 -4.58
N SER A 121 -6.38 10.46 -3.63
CA SER A 121 -5.43 9.99 -2.63
C SER A 121 -6.18 9.53 -1.37
N GLY A 122 -5.55 8.71 -0.55
CA GLY A 122 -6.11 8.25 0.71
C GLY A 122 -6.97 6.99 0.60
N VAL A 123 -6.81 6.20 -0.45
CA VAL A 123 -7.49 4.89 -0.57
C VAL A 123 -7.07 3.97 0.56
N LEU A 124 -5.78 3.88 0.84
CA LEU A 124 -5.25 3.03 1.90
C LEU A 124 -5.59 3.56 3.29
N GLU A 125 -5.60 4.89 3.48
CA GLU A 125 -6.01 5.53 4.72
C GLU A 125 -7.49 5.25 5.01
N ARG A 126 -8.35 5.42 4.01
CA ARG A 126 -9.79 5.10 4.11
C ARG A 126 -10.03 3.63 4.39
N GLU A 127 -9.29 2.74 3.75
CA GLU A 127 -9.40 1.30 3.99
C GLU A 127 -9.02 0.93 5.43
N GLN A 128 -7.99 1.57 5.98
CA GLN A 128 -7.63 1.41 7.39
C GLN A 128 -8.71 1.95 8.33
N GLU A 129 -9.25 3.12 8.04
CA GLU A 129 -10.33 3.72 8.81
C GLU A 129 -11.59 2.83 8.82
N ILE A 130 -11.98 2.32 7.65
CA ILE A 130 -13.10 1.38 7.52
C ILE A 130 -12.87 0.13 8.37
N ARG A 131 -11.67 -0.42 8.38
CA ARG A 131 -11.34 -1.59 9.18
C ARG A 131 -11.43 -1.32 10.67
N LEU A 132 -10.87 -0.20 11.14
CA LEU A 132 -10.95 0.20 12.55
C LEU A 132 -12.39 0.44 12.99
N LEU A 133 -13.20 1.11 12.15
CA LEU A 133 -14.61 1.33 12.42
C LEU A 133 -15.40 0.03 12.45
N ALA A 134 -15.10 -0.93 11.58
CA ALA A 134 -15.75 -2.23 11.59
C ALA A 134 -15.45 -3.02 12.89
N GLU A 135 -14.20 -2.96 13.37
CA GLU A 135 -13.82 -3.57 14.65
C GLU A 135 -14.54 -2.90 15.83
N ASP A 136 -14.65 -1.56 15.82
CA ASP A 136 -15.37 -0.81 16.87
C ASP A 136 -16.87 -1.13 16.88
N VAL A 137 -17.50 -1.23 15.72
CA VAL A 137 -18.91 -1.64 15.60
C VAL A 137 -19.15 -3.00 16.26
N VAL A 138 -18.30 -4.00 15.99
CA VAL A 138 -18.42 -5.34 16.59
C VAL A 138 -18.33 -5.26 18.12
N LEU A 139 -17.38 -4.47 18.65
CA LEU A 139 -17.24 -4.29 20.10
C LEU A 139 -18.46 -3.60 20.71
N GLN A 140 -19.00 -2.59 20.06
CA GLN A 140 -20.20 -1.87 20.52
C GLN A 140 -21.44 -2.75 20.49
N GLU A 141 -21.59 -3.58 19.47
CA GLU A 141 -22.68 -4.55 19.37
C GLU A 141 -22.62 -5.59 20.51
N GLN A 142 -21.44 -6.11 20.83
CA GLN A 142 -21.22 -7.02 21.95
C GLN A 142 -21.60 -6.36 23.28
N HIS A 143 -21.10 -5.15 23.53
CA HIS A 143 -21.40 -4.40 24.75
C HIS A 143 -22.89 -4.08 24.89
N THR A 144 -23.53 -3.69 23.80
CA THR A 144 -24.99 -3.45 23.77
C THR A 144 -25.78 -4.73 24.06
N GLY A 145 -25.32 -5.86 23.51
CA GLY A 145 -25.92 -7.17 23.79
C GLY A 145 -25.81 -7.57 25.26
N GLU A 146 -24.65 -7.37 25.89
CA GLU A 146 -24.43 -7.63 27.31
C GLU A 146 -25.31 -6.76 28.20
N LEU A 147 -25.39 -5.45 27.90
CA LEU A 147 -26.24 -4.52 28.64
C LEU A 147 -27.71 -4.87 28.50
N THR A 148 -28.14 -5.25 27.31
CA THR A 148 -29.54 -5.67 27.06
C THR A 148 -29.89 -6.93 27.84
N ALA A 149 -28.99 -7.91 27.88
CA ALA A 149 -29.15 -9.14 28.66
C ALA A 149 -29.17 -8.84 30.16
N ALA A 150 -28.31 -7.95 30.67
CA ALA A 150 -28.27 -7.54 32.05
C ALA A 150 -29.57 -6.81 32.49
N VAL A 151 -30.11 -5.94 31.64
CA VAL A 151 -31.37 -5.25 31.87
C VAL A 151 -32.56 -6.25 31.89
N ALA A 152 -32.55 -7.24 31.01
CA ALA A 152 -33.59 -8.29 31.01
C ALA A 152 -33.55 -9.13 32.29
N ALA A 153 -32.34 -9.52 32.72
CA ALA A 153 -32.15 -10.30 33.95
C ALA A 153 -32.47 -9.52 35.23
N GLY A 154 -32.41 -8.21 35.25
CA GLY A 154 -32.74 -7.35 36.40
C GLY A 154 -34.23 -6.98 36.49
N ARG A 155 -35.07 -7.43 35.56
CA ARG A 155 -36.51 -7.19 35.53
C ARG A 155 -37.35 -8.35 36.09
N ASP A 156 -36.74 -9.49 36.37
CA ASP A 156 -37.34 -10.64 37.06
C ASP A 156 -37.03 -10.56 38.57
#